data_dc0091e709e510e1d7bbf0da964d0471
#
_entry.id   dc0091e709e510e1d7bbf0da964d0471
#
_cell.length_a   1.000
_cell.length_b   1.000
_cell.length_c   1.000
_cell.angle_alpha   90.00
_cell.angle_beta   90.00
_cell.angle_gamma   90.00
#
_symmetry.space_group_name_H-M   'P 1'
#
loop_
_entity.id
_entity.type
_entity.pdbx_description
1 polymer ?
#
loop_
_entity_poly.entity_id
_entity_poly.type
_entity_poly.pdbx_seq_one_letter_code
_entity_poly.pdbx_strand_id
1 'polypeptide(L)'
;MSVKQSGQVFTPHYLVCNILDVANYSGKCILQKHIIDNSCGNGAFLCEIIHRYCKEFLTESTDKENLKKELQSYIHGIEIDEVAYRDCISNLNQIASTYGMENVDWDVRNDDTLKVRLFDEKMDYVIGNPPYVRVHNLNNQYSEVKKHRFAGSGMTDLYLVFFEI
;
A
#
# COMPACT_ATOMS: atom_id res chain seq x y z
N MET A 1 -14.05 15.58 5.67
CA MET A 1 -14.61 14.56 6.61
C MET A 1 -13.76 14.55 7.87
N SER A 2 -14.32 14.33 9.06
CA SER A 2 -13.50 14.22 10.27
C SER A 2 -12.78 12.87 10.29
N VAL A 3 -11.57 12.79 10.87
CA VAL A 3 -10.75 11.57 11.05
C VAL A 3 -11.56 10.38 11.62
N LYS A 4 -12.62 10.64 12.38
CA LYS A 4 -13.53 9.63 12.93
C LYS A 4 -14.45 8.96 11.88
N GLN A 5 -14.62 9.53 10.70
CA GLN A 5 -15.52 8.99 9.65
C GLN A 5 -14.79 8.13 8.63
N SER A 6 -13.46 8.33 8.46
CA SER A 6 -12.65 7.57 7.50
C SER A 6 -11.97 6.33 8.10
N GLY A 7 -11.94 6.18 9.43
CA GLY A 7 -11.20 5.09 10.09
C GLY A 7 -9.67 5.14 9.85
N GLN A 8 -9.18 6.26 9.32
CA GLN A 8 -7.78 6.43 8.93
C GLN A 8 -6.90 6.58 10.17
N VAL A 9 -5.96 5.68 10.34
CA VAL A 9 -4.96 5.67 11.42
C VAL A 9 -3.57 5.66 10.79
N PHE A 10 -2.79 6.72 11.05
CA PHE A 10 -1.39 6.75 10.62
C PHE A 10 -0.57 5.74 11.42
N THR A 11 0.09 4.83 10.72
CA THR A 11 0.92 3.79 11.33
C THR A 11 2.27 4.37 11.71
N PRO A 12 2.66 4.32 13.00
CA PRO A 12 4.00 4.77 13.42
C PRO A 12 5.11 3.98 12.72
N HIS A 13 6.20 4.66 12.35
CA HIS A 13 7.30 4.06 11.59
C HIS A 13 7.88 2.78 12.21
N TYR A 14 8.06 2.74 13.54
CA TYR A 14 8.56 1.53 14.21
C TYR A 14 7.65 0.31 14.00
N LEU A 15 6.33 0.53 13.91
CA LEU A 15 5.36 -0.53 13.67
C LEU A 15 5.40 -0.99 12.21
N VAL A 16 5.56 -0.06 11.27
CA VAL A 16 5.79 -0.37 9.84
C VAL A 16 7.01 -1.27 9.70
N CYS A 17 8.15 -0.90 10.30
CA CYS A 17 9.37 -1.70 10.28
C CYS A 17 9.14 -3.10 10.83
N ASN A 18 8.51 -3.22 12.01
CA ASN A 18 8.22 -4.53 12.63
C ASN A 18 7.35 -5.41 11.76
N ILE A 19 6.31 -4.86 11.12
CA ILE A 19 5.42 -5.63 10.23
C ILE A 19 6.18 -6.14 9.01
N LEU A 20 7.00 -5.30 8.38
CA LEU A 20 7.83 -5.68 7.24
C LEU A 20 8.90 -6.72 7.63
N ASP A 21 9.44 -6.65 8.86
CA ASP A 21 10.37 -7.65 9.38
C ASP A 21 9.69 -9.01 9.59
N VAL A 22 8.49 -9.02 10.16
CA VAL A 22 7.68 -10.25 10.33
C VAL A 22 7.30 -10.86 8.97
N ALA A 23 7.03 -10.02 7.97
CA ALA A 23 6.77 -10.46 6.60
C ALA A 23 8.04 -10.92 5.85
N ASN A 24 9.23 -10.86 6.49
CA ASN A 24 10.54 -11.11 5.86
C ASN A 24 10.78 -10.25 4.61
N TYR A 25 10.22 -9.02 4.57
CA TYR A 25 10.47 -8.08 3.47
C TYR A 25 11.83 -7.42 3.65
N SER A 26 12.91 -8.19 3.42
CA SER A 26 14.30 -7.75 3.58
C SER A 26 15.25 -8.61 2.74
N GLY A 27 16.45 -8.08 2.46
CA GLY A 27 17.47 -8.77 1.68
C GLY A 27 17.11 -8.90 0.19
N LYS A 28 17.95 -9.57 -0.56
CA LYS A 28 17.83 -9.69 -2.03
C LYS A 28 16.54 -10.36 -2.51
N CYS A 29 15.89 -11.14 -1.65
CA CYS A 29 14.66 -11.85 -2.03
C CYS A 29 13.45 -10.93 -2.27
N ILE A 30 13.54 -9.65 -1.89
CA ILE A 30 12.47 -8.68 -2.17
C ILE A 30 12.56 -8.06 -3.57
N LEU A 31 13.73 -8.16 -4.21
CA LEU A 31 13.91 -7.60 -5.55
C LEU A 31 13.05 -8.36 -6.57
N GLN A 32 12.42 -7.60 -7.48
CA GLN A 32 11.51 -8.10 -8.50
C GLN A 32 10.29 -8.86 -7.95
N LYS A 33 9.90 -8.54 -6.70
CA LYS A 33 8.68 -9.04 -6.07
C LYS A 33 7.62 -7.96 -6.05
N HIS A 34 6.41 -8.31 -6.51
CA HIS A 34 5.27 -7.42 -6.47
C HIS A 34 4.76 -7.26 -5.04
N ILE A 35 4.70 -6.02 -4.58
CA ILE A 35 4.15 -5.67 -3.28
C ILE A 35 3.11 -4.58 -3.42
N ILE A 36 2.01 -4.71 -2.70
CA ILE A 36 0.94 -3.71 -2.65
C ILE A 36 0.57 -3.33 -1.21
N ASP A 37 0.35 -2.03 -1.00
CA ASP A 37 -0.47 -1.51 0.10
C ASP A 37 -1.81 -1.04 -0.48
N ASN A 38 -2.86 -1.82 -0.27
CA ASN A 38 -4.18 -1.57 -0.83
C ASN A 38 -5.04 -0.56 -0.04
N SER A 39 -4.44 0.14 0.92
CA SER A 39 -5.02 1.25 1.70
C SER A 39 -3.92 2.19 2.21
N CYS A 40 -3.08 2.65 1.28
CA CYS A 40 -1.76 3.17 1.60
C CYS A 40 -1.75 4.50 2.38
N GLY A 41 -2.88 5.18 2.51
CA GLY A 41 -2.95 6.44 3.23
C GLY A 41 -1.94 7.46 2.68
N ASN A 42 -1.16 8.04 3.57
CA ASN A 42 -0.05 8.93 3.21
C ASN A 42 1.25 8.22 2.80
N GLY A 43 1.21 6.90 2.63
CA GLY A 43 2.34 6.10 2.13
C GLY A 43 3.32 5.63 3.19
N ALA A 44 2.93 5.51 4.46
CA ALA A 44 3.84 5.12 5.53
C ALA A 44 4.55 3.78 5.26
N PHE A 45 3.81 2.76 4.81
CA PHE A 45 4.39 1.47 4.42
C PHE A 45 5.19 1.59 3.12
N LEU A 46 4.64 2.24 2.10
CA LEU A 46 5.30 2.36 0.80
C LEU A 46 6.65 3.10 0.90
N CYS A 47 6.78 4.11 1.76
CA CYS A 47 8.05 4.79 2.00
C CYS A 47 9.12 3.84 2.54
N GLU A 48 8.80 3.01 3.53
CA GLU A 48 9.76 2.04 4.08
C GLU A 48 10.04 0.89 3.10
N ILE A 49 9.04 0.44 2.33
CA ILE A 49 9.19 -0.54 1.26
C ILE A 49 10.19 -0.03 0.22
N ILE A 50 10.02 1.20 -0.26
CA ILE A 50 10.95 1.83 -1.21
C ILE A 50 12.36 1.97 -0.62
N HIS A 51 12.45 2.39 0.66
CA HIS A 51 13.74 2.49 1.34
C HIS A 51 14.47 1.14 1.34
N ARG A 52 13.81 0.06 1.75
CA ARG A 52 14.37 -1.30 1.77
C ARG A 52 14.75 -1.77 0.37
N TYR A 53 13.87 -1.58 -0.60
CA TYR A 53 14.11 -1.97 -1.99
C TYR A 53 15.35 -1.27 -2.57
N CYS A 54 15.41 0.06 -2.45
CA CYS A 54 16.55 0.84 -2.92
C CYS A 54 17.87 0.42 -2.25
N LYS A 55 17.85 0.19 -0.94
CA LYS A 55 19.00 -0.25 -0.19
C LYS A 55 19.53 -1.59 -0.72
N GLU A 56 18.67 -2.58 -0.92
CA GLU A 56 19.07 -3.90 -1.43
C GLU A 56 19.53 -3.82 -2.88
N PHE A 57 18.79 -3.12 -3.75
CA PHE A 57 19.17 -2.96 -5.15
C PHE A 57 20.58 -2.36 -5.32
N LEU A 58 20.88 -1.33 -4.53
CA LEU A 58 22.16 -0.63 -4.59
C LEU A 58 23.34 -1.44 -4.04
N THR A 59 23.11 -2.57 -3.39
CA THR A 59 24.19 -3.54 -3.08
C THR A 59 24.62 -4.34 -4.31
N GLU A 60 23.74 -4.48 -5.32
CA GLU A 60 23.96 -5.29 -6.50
C GLU A 60 24.28 -4.46 -7.74
N SER A 61 23.70 -3.26 -7.84
CA SER A 61 23.79 -2.41 -9.03
C SER A 61 23.76 -0.93 -8.68
N THR A 62 24.47 -0.13 -9.43
CA THR A 62 24.42 1.35 -9.37
C THR A 62 23.55 1.97 -10.46
N ASP A 63 22.86 1.17 -11.25
CA ASP A 63 21.99 1.61 -12.35
C ASP A 63 20.67 2.19 -11.82
N LYS A 64 20.64 3.49 -11.63
CA LYS A 64 19.47 4.22 -11.12
C LYS A 64 18.29 4.23 -12.08
N GLU A 65 18.52 4.15 -13.39
CA GLU A 65 17.44 4.08 -14.35
C GLU A 65 16.73 2.72 -14.28
N ASN A 66 17.49 1.64 -14.09
CA ASN A 66 16.90 0.33 -13.85
C ASN A 66 16.19 0.29 -12.50
N LEU A 67 16.79 0.83 -11.43
CA LEU A 67 16.13 0.93 -10.12
C LEU A 67 14.78 1.65 -10.23
N LYS A 68 14.74 2.79 -10.91
CA LYS A 68 13.51 3.55 -11.15
C LYS A 68 12.43 2.71 -11.82
N LYS A 69 12.79 1.97 -12.89
CA LYS A 69 11.86 1.07 -13.59
C LYS A 69 11.36 -0.05 -12.68
N GLU A 70 12.23 -0.61 -11.84
CA GLU A 70 11.82 -1.65 -10.89
C GLU A 70 10.85 -1.12 -9.83
N LEU A 71 11.09 0.06 -9.28
CA LEU A 71 10.15 0.70 -8.34
C LEU A 71 8.77 0.91 -8.96
N GLN A 72 8.73 1.37 -10.22
CA GLN A 72 7.48 1.55 -10.98
C GLN A 72 6.76 0.24 -11.27
N SER A 73 7.51 -0.85 -11.44
CA SER A 73 6.97 -2.14 -11.88
C SER A 73 6.51 -3.03 -10.72
N TYR A 74 7.16 -2.93 -9.55
CA TYR A 74 7.00 -3.89 -8.48
C TYR A 74 6.35 -3.33 -7.21
N ILE A 75 6.24 -1.99 -7.07
CA ILE A 75 5.66 -1.36 -5.88
C ILE A 75 4.34 -0.69 -6.25
N HIS A 76 3.26 -1.10 -5.59
CA HIS A 76 1.89 -0.70 -5.91
C HIS A 76 1.18 -0.13 -4.69
N GLY A 77 0.20 0.73 -4.93
CA GLY A 77 -0.63 1.27 -3.87
C GLY A 77 -2.03 1.68 -4.34
N ILE A 78 -2.97 1.68 -3.41
CA ILE A 78 -4.33 2.21 -3.64
C ILE A 78 -4.72 3.06 -2.43
N GLU A 79 -5.27 4.25 -2.69
CA GLU A 79 -5.83 5.13 -1.67
C GLU A 79 -7.07 5.82 -2.22
N ILE A 80 -8.17 5.76 -1.46
CA ILE A 80 -9.46 6.33 -1.88
C ILE A 80 -9.55 7.83 -1.57
N ASP A 81 -8.87 8.30 -0.52
CA ASP A 81 -8.87 9.71 -0.16
C ASP A 81 -7.84 10.48 -1.00
N GLU A 82 -8.33 11.47 -1.76
CA GLU A 82 -7.50 12.23 -2.69
C GLU A 82 -6.40 13.04 -1.99
N VAL A 83 -6.64 13.52 -0.76
CA VAL A 83 -5.64 14.29 -0.01
C VAL A 83 -4.54 13.36 0.46
N ALA A 84 -4.89 12.23 1.08
CA ALA A 84 -3.94 11.22 1.51
C ALA A 84 -3.12 10.65 0.33
N TYR A 85 -3.76 10.41 -0.82
CA TYR A 85 -3.08 10.01 -2.06
C TYR A 85 -2.02 11.03 -2.50
N ARG A 86 -2.36 12.33 -2.50
CA ARG A 86 -1.38 13.37 -2.87
C ARG A 86 -0.21 13.46 -1.89
N ASP A 87 -0.50 13.34 -0.59
CA ASP A 87 0.52 13.27 0.45
C ASP A 87 1.40 12.04 0.26
N CYS A 88 0.82 10.88 -0.08
CA CYS A 88 1.55 9.66 -0.42
C CYS A 88 2.55 9.94 -1.54
N ILE A 89 2.10 10.39 -2.70
CA ILE A 89 2.98 10.67 -3.85
C ILE A 89 4.11 11.65 -3.47
N SER A 90 3.81 12.69 -2.68
CA SER A 90 4.82 13.63 -2.19
C SER A 90 5.88 12.94 -1.33
N ASN A 91 5.44 12.08 -0.39
CA ASN A 91 6.34 11.35 0.50
C ASN A 91 7.21 10.34 -0.26
N LEU A 92 6.62 9.62 -1.25
CA LEU A 92 7.38 8.69 -2.10
C LEU A 92 8.46 9.42 -2.92
N ASN A 93 8.13 10.58 -3.48
CA ASN A 93 9.09 11.41 -4.20
C ASN A 93 10.22 11.89 -3.27
N GLN A 94 9.91 12.24 -2.03
CA GLN A 94 10.91 12.64 -1.05
C GLN A 94 11.88 11.49 -0.74
N ILE A 95 11.38 10.28 -0.53
CA ILE A 95 12.24 9.10 -0.31
C ILE A 95 13.08 8.81 -1.56
N ALA A 96 12.48 8.78 -2.77
CA ALA A 96 13.21 8.54 -4.01
C ALA A 96 14.34 9.56 -4.22
N SER A 97 14.12 10.83 -3.86
CA SER A 97 15.14 11.88 -3.98
C SER A 97 16.36 11.63 -3.11
N THR A 98 16.22 10.97 -1.94
CA THR A 98 17.37 10.60 -1.08
C THR A 98 18.29 9.60 -1.77
N TYR A 99 17.79 8.85 -2.75
CA TYR A 99 18.53 7.93 -3.61
C TYR A 99 18.94 8.54 -4.95
N GLY A 100 18.68 9.84 -5.13
CA GLY A 100 19.00 10.60 -6.34
C GLY A 100 18.13 10.24 -7.54
N MET A 101 16.88 9.85 -7.28
CA MET A 101 15.86 9.62 -8.31
C MET A 101 14.80 10.71 -8.28
N GLU A 102 14.42 11.18 -9.45
CA GLU A 102 13.38 12.20 -9.65
C GLU A 102 12.35 11.69 -10.66
N ASN A 103 11.14 12.23 -10.59
CA ASN A 103 10.07 11.95 -11.55
C ASN A 103 9.80 10.46 -11.71
N VAL A 104 9.66 9.74 -10.60
CA VAL A 104 9.22 8.34 -10.60
C VAL A 104 7.72 8.31 -10.88
N ASP A 105 7.31 7.53 -11.87
CA ASP A 105 5.89 7.31 -12.21
C ASP A 105 5.34 6.17 -11.34
N TRP A 106 4.86 6.51 -10.16
CA TRP A 106 4.41 5.54 -9.16
C TRP A 106 3.12 4.83 -9.59
N ASP A 107 3.08 3.50 -9.53
CA ASP A 107 1.83 2.74 -9.68
C ASP A 107 1.01 2.79 -8.37
N VAL A 108 0.66 4.00 -7.98
CA VAL A 108 -0.25 4.28 -6.87
C VAL A 108 -1.51 4.91 -7.42
N ARG A 109 -2.67 4.36 -7.05
CA ARG A 109 -3.97 4.75 -7.63
C ARG A 109 -4.84 5.46 -6.61
N ASN A 110 -5.43 6.58 -7.02
CA ASN A 110 -6.50 7.18 -6.26
C ASN A 110 -7.83 6.53 -6.67
N ASP A 111 -8.17 5.41 -6.03
CA ASP A 111 -9.35 4.60 -6.39
C ASP A 111 -9.88 3.84 -5.16
N ASP A 112 -11.03 3.20 -5.32
CA ASP A 112 -11.67 2.34 -4.32
C ASP A 112 -11.16 0.90 -4.45
N THR A 113 -10.35 0.45 -3.51
CA THR A 113 -9.79 -0.91 -3.44
C THR A 113 -10.84 -2.00 -3.62
N LEU A 114 -12.07 -1.79 -3.12
CA LEU A 114 -13.17 -2.74 -3.27
C LEU A 114 -13.58 -2.97 -4.74
N LYS A 115 -13.19 -2.07 -5.65
CA LYS A 115 -13.55 -2.09 -7.08
C LYS A 115 -12.37 -2.42 -7.99
N VAL A 116 -11.15 -2.22 -7.53
CA VAL A 116 -9.94 -2.51 -8.31
C VAL A 116 -9.71 -4.01 -8.35
N ARG A 117 -9.53 -4.58 -9.56
CA ARG A 117 -9.26 -6.02 -9.80
C ARG A 117 -7.93 -6.24 -10.54
N LEU A 118 -7.20 -5.16 -10.79
CA LEU A 118 -5.96 -5.22 -11.58
C LEU A 118 -4.89 -6.06 -10.91
N PHE A 119 -4.87 -6.06 -9.57
CA PHE A 119 -3.83 -6.67 -8.75
C PHE A 119 -4.18 -8.06 -8.22
N ASP A 120 -5.43 -8.53 -8.45
CA ASP A 120 -5.91 -9.82 -7.96
C ASP A 120 -4.97 -10.95 -8.39
N GLU A 121 -4.55 -11.79 -7.44
CA GLU A 121 -3.69 -12.96 -7.62
C GLU A 121 -2.30 -12.69 -8.26
N LYS A 122 -1.84 -11.44 -8.25
CA LYS A 122 -0.58 -11.03 -8.88
C LYS A 122 0.51 -10.59 -7.91
N MET A 123 0.17 -10.41 -6.64
CA MET A 123 1.08 -9.87 -5.64
C MET A 123 1.82 -10.97 -4.89
N ASP A 124 3.13 -10.79 -4.70
CA ASP A 124 3.93 -11.62 -3.80
C ASP A 124 3.70 -11.23 -2.33
N TYR A 125 3.42 -9.92 -2.09
CA TYR A 125 3.14 -9.37 -0.77
C TYR A 125 1.94 -8.41 -0.83
N VAL A 126 1.04 -8.56 0.15
CA VAL A 126 -0.01 -7.58 0.44
C VAL A 126 0.20 -7.11 1.88
N ILE A 127 0.64 -5.88 2.06
CA ILE A 127 1.05 -5.34 3.36
C ILE A 127 0.50 -3.93 3.52
N GLY A 128 -0.20 -3.69 4.61
CA GLY A 128 -0.75 -2.38 4.94
C GLY A 128 -1.49 -2.39 6.26
N ASN A 129 -2.12 -1.27 6.58
CA ASN A 129 -2.99 -1.12 7.73
C ASN A 129 -4.39 -0.71 7.25
N PRO A 130 -5.29 -1.67 6.97
CA PRO A 130 -6.61 -1.37 6.42
C PRO A 130 -7.51 -0.58 7.38
N PRO A 131 -8.51 0.16 6.85
CA PRO A 131 -9.36 1.01 7.67
C PRO A 131 -10.24 0.20 8.64
N TYR A 132 -10.29 0.63 9.90
CA TYR A 132 -11.11 0.02 10.96
C TYR A 132 -12.52 0.63 10.97
N VAL A 133 -13.33 0.27 9.99
CA VAL A 133 -14.73 0.74 9.87
C VAL A 133 -15.67 -0.46 9.91
N ARG A 134 -16.73 -0.36 10.72
CA ARG A 134 -17.79 -1.37 10.73
C ARG A 134 -18.61 -1.29 9.45
N VAL A 135 -18.84 -2.42 8.81
CA VAL A 135 -19.52 -2.52 7.52
C VAL A 135 -20.91 -1.83 7.52
N HIS A 136 -21.67 -1.90 8.63
CA HIS A 136 -22.98 -1.25 8.70
C HIS A 136 -22.94 0.29 8.73
N ASN A 137 -21.76 0.90 8.92
CA ASN A 137 -21.57 2.34 8.85
C ASN A 137 -21.24 2.82 7.42
N LEU A 138 -21.12 1.90 6.46
CA LEU A 138 -20.77 2.15 5.06
C LEU A 138 -22.04 2.32 4.21
N ASN A 139 -22.66 3.49 4.23
CA ASN A 139 -23.95 3.76 3.57
C ASN A 139 -24.01 3.24 2.12
N ASN A 140 -23.20 3.75 1.21
CA ASN A 140 -23.24 3.45 -0.23
C ASN A 140 -22.28 2.32 -0.67
N GLN A 141 -21.27 1.99 0.12
CA GLN A 141 -20.28 0.95 -0.19
C GLN A 141 -20.70 -0.44 0.32
N TYR A 142 -21.77 -0.52 1.11
CA TYR A 142 -22.24 -1.76 1.72
C TYR A 142 -22.59 -2.86 0.70
N SER A 143 -23.10 -2.49 -0.48
CA SER A 143 -23.40 -3.44 -1.57
C SER A 143 -22.16 -4.10 -2.15
N GLU A 144 -21.05 -3.38 -2.27
CA GLU A 144 -19.78 -3.94 -2.75
C GLU A 144 -19.19 -4.90 -1.73
N VAL A 145 -19.14 -4.48 -0.46
CA VAL A 145 -18.65 -5.31 0.64
C VAL A 145 -19.38 -6.65 0.75
N LYS A 146 -20.71 -6.67 0.55
CA LYS A 146 -21.52 -7.92 0.60
C LYS A 146 -21.15 -8.95 -0.46
N LYS A 147 -20.47 -8.60 -1.51
CA LYS A 147 -20.01 -9.53 -2.55
C LYS A 147 -18.86 -10.41 -2.07
N HIS A 148 -18.17 -10.01 -1.01
CA HIS A 148 -17.02 -10.73 -0.45
C HIS A 148 -17.45 -11.81 0.53
N ARG A 149 -16.74 -12.96 0.52
CA ARG A 149 -17.07 -14.15 1.34
C ARG A 149 -17.10 -13.86 2.83
N PHE A 150 -16.15 -13.06 3.31
CA PHE A 150 -16.04 -12.72 4.74
C PHE A 150 -17.12 -11.74 5.22
N ALA A 151 -17.86 -11.08 4.30
CA ALA A 151 -18.94 -10.17 4.66
C ALA A 151 -20.32 -10.85 4.74
N GLY A 152 -20.41 -12.15 4.50
CA GLY A 152 -21.68 -12.87 4.30
C GLY A 152 -22.52 -13.14 5.57
N SER A 153 -21.96 -13.05 6.78
CA SER A 153 -22.70 -13.34 8.01
C SER A 153 -22.17 -12.54 9.20
N GLY A 154 -23.08 -11.78 9.84
CA GLY A 154 -22.81 -11.11 11.12
C GLY A 154 -22.31 -9.67 11.02
N MET A 155 -21.86 -9.11 12.14
CA MET A 155 -21.19 -7.81 12.22
C MET A 155 -19.76 -7.97 11.69
N THR A 156 -19.52 -7.55 10.45
CA THR A 156 -18.21 -7.64 9.80
C THR A 156 -17.54 -6.27 9.84
N ASP A 157 -16.28 -6.24 10.16
CA ASP A 157 -15.45 -5.05 10.03
C ASP A 157 -14.84 -5.02 8.62
N LEU A 158 -14.73 -3.82 8.05
CA LEU A 158 -14.26 -3.61 6.67
C LEU A 158 -12.87 -4.22 6.43
N TYR A 159 -11.98 -4.18 7.43
CA TYR A 159 -10.62 -4.72 7.28
C TYR A 159 -10.59 -6.20 6.88
N LEU A 160 -11.61 -7.00 7.24
CA LEU A 160 -11.69 -8.42 6.85
C LEU A 160 -11.81 -8.60 5.35
N VAL A 161 -12.45 -7.65 4.65
CA VAL A 161 -12.58 -7.68 3.20
C VAL A 161 -11.24 -7.45 2.52
N PHE A 162 -10.36 -6.65 3.13
CA PHE A 162 -9.01 -6.38 2.62
C PHE A 162 -8.07 -7.59 2.65
N PHE A 163 -8.41 -8.65 3.39
CA PHE A 163 -7.71 -9.93 3.34
C PHE A 163 -8.19 -10.86 2.20
N GLU A 164 -9.31 -10.50 1.54
CA GLU A 164 -9.87 -11.29 0.46
C GLU A 164 -9.53 -10.74 -0.93
N ILE A 165 -9.10 -9.44 -0.97
CA ILE A 165 -8.84 -8.71 -2.21
C ILE A 165 -7.37 -8.91 -2.69
#